data_a285b090149eba674ed35449f1052204
#
_entry.id   a285b090149eba674ed35449f1052204
#
_cell.length_a   1.000
_cell.length_b   1.000
_cell.length_c   1.000
_cell.angle_alpha   90.00
_cell.angle_beta   90.00
_cell.angle_gamma   90.00
#
_symmetry.space_group_name_H-M   'P 1'
#
loop_
_entity.id
_entity.type
_entity.pdbx_description
1 polymer ?
#
loop_
_entity_poly.entity_id
_entity_poly.type
_entity_poly.pdbx_seq_one_letter_code
_entity_poly.pdbx_strand_id
1 'polypeptide(L)'
;MSIGSRVGVSDLRLIATWPLSLAGMTVTVAAMFAGSYYALRRIFHWDLPTAFWASSPGALGIVLAMSSQAGADVTKVTIVQLLRVLAVMIALPSIVGPTKAATILPSSRLLGIGLLVFLFSLAGGLALRRLRWIKEPTAMLFSGIIVSCIVHTHFSLDGNWGDALIAPACIVISSNVGSRFSGMGWRDLVQLILPSTLSLFVATAIATAGSLALTLVSGLHWSQVLMAFAPGGLDALIAAAILLGMDSLYVATHQVLRLILLSVALPVAADFFERRVRAEKSARATSGVSLT
;
A
#
# COMPACT_ATOMS: atom_id res chain seq x y z
N MET A 1 -14.97 1.52 5.98
CA MET A 1 -16.20 2.17 6.46
C MET A 1 -16.08 3.71 6.43
N SER A 2 -15.12 4.32 7.09
CA SER A 2 -14.93 5.79 7.06
C SER A 2 -14.70 6.38 5.65
N ILE A 3 -14.19 5.59 4.70
CA ILE A 3 -14.02 6.01 3.30
C ILE A 3 -15.39 6.12 2.62
N GLY A 4 -16.27 5.12 2.78
CA GLY A 4 -17.59 5.11 2.17
C GLY A 4 -18.52 6.18 2.71
N SER A 5 -18.34 6.61 3.98
CA SER A 5 -19.15 7.68 4.58
C SER A 5 -18.83 9.08 4.04
N ARG A 6 -17.72 9.22 3.33
CA ARG A 6 -17.28 10.49 2.72
C ARG A 6 -17.51 10.53 1.21
N VAL A 7 -18.02 9.44 0.60
CA VAL A 7 -18.28 9.35 -0.83
C VAL A 7 -19.68 9.88 -1.13
N GLY A 8 -19.78 11.10 -1.63
CA GLY A 8 -20.99 11.65 -2.22
C GLY A 8 -21.07 11.33 -3.73
N VAL A 9 -22.26 11.53 -4.32
CA VAL A 9 -22.43 11.38 -5.79
C VAL A 9 -21.56 12.37 -6.58
N SER A 10 -21.24 13.54 -5.99
CA SER A 10 -20.29 14.52 -6.51
C SER A 10 -18.85 13.95 -6.61
N ASP A 11 -18.46 13.11 -5.65
CA ASP A 11 -17.09 12.58 -5.57
C ASP A 11 -16.84 11.48 -6.59
N LEU A 12 -17.89 10.73 -6.99
CA LEU A 12 -17.79 9.78 -8.10
C LEU A 12 -17.48 10.48 -9.44
N ARG A 13 -17.94 11.73 -9.62
CA ARG A 13 -17.57 12.56 -10.76
C ARG A 13 -16.13 13.05 -10.68
N LEU A 14 -15.61 13.30 -9.47
CA LEU A 14 -14.22 13.68 -9.26
C LEU A 14 -13.25 12.55 -9.65
N ILE A 15 -13.61 11.28 -9.45
CA ILE A 15 -12.79 10.14 -9.88
C ILE A 15 -12.54 10.20 -11.39
N ALA A 16 -13.54 10.62 -12.18
CA ALA A 16 -13.40 10.81 -13.62
C ALA A 16 -12.44 11.95 -13.99
N THR A 17 -12.16 12.87 -13.06
CA THR A 17 -11.25 14.00 -13.29
C THR A 17 -9.80 13.70 -12.89
N TRP A 18 -9.49 12.50 -12.36
CA TRP A 18 -8.14 12.10 -11.91
C TRP A 18 -7.32 11.23 -12.87
N PRO A 19 -7.62 11.08 -14.17
CA PRO A 19 -6.85 10.19 -15.04
C PRO A 19 -5.37 10.59 -15.11
N LEU A 20 -5.07 11.89 -15.05
CA LEU A 20 -3.70 12.40 -15.03
C LEU A 20 -2.96 11.99 -13.76
N SER A 21 -3.60 12.09 -12.60
CA SER A 21 -2.95 11.71 -11.33
C SER A 21 -2.77 10.19 -11.21
N LEU A 22 -3.69 9.39 -11.73
CA LEU A 22 -3.58 7.94 -11.79
C LEU A 22 -2.46 7.49 -12.73
N ALA A 23 -2.33 8.15 -13.90
CA ALA A 23 -1.22 7.92 -14.82
C ALA A 23 0.12 8.35 -14.20
N GLY A 24 0.18 9.52 -13.58
CA GLY A 24 1.36 10.01 -12.86
C GLY A 24 1.80 9.09 -11.73
N MET A 25 0.84 8.55 -10.97
CA MET A 25 1.14 7.55 -9.94
C MET A 25 1.73 6.28 -10.56
N THR A 26 1.18 5.78 -11.67
CA THR A 26 1.68 4.58 -12.33
C THR A 26 3.15 4.73 -12.75
N VAL A 27 3.49 5.87 -13.35
CA VAL A 27 4.88 6.21 -13.72
C VAL A 27 5.76 6.31 -12.47
N THR A 28 5.27 6.98 -11.42
CA THR A 28 6.02 7.13 -10.17
C THR A 28 6.27 5.79 -9.48
N VAL A 29 5.29 4.89 -9.46
CA VAL A 29 5.43 3.53 -8.91
C VAL A 29 6.46 2.72 -9.69
N ALA A 30 6.45 2.79 -11.02
CA ALA A 30 7.46 2.14 -11.86
C ALA A 30 8.87 2.71 -11.61
N ALA A 31 9.00 4.02 -11.46
CA ALA A 31 10.26 4.68 -11.14
C ALA A 31 10.76 4.31 -9.72
N MET A 32 9.87 4.26 -8.70
CA MET A 32 10.21 3.81 -7.35
C MET A 32 10.73 2.38 -7.36
N PHE A 33 10.05 1.50 -8.09
CA PHE A 33 10.48 0.11 -8.25
C PHE A 33 11.87 0.02 -8.88
N ALA A 34 12.07 0.68 -10.02
CA ALA A 34 13.34 0.68 -10.74
C ALA A 34 14.49 1.27 -9.89
N GLY A 35 14.25 2.41 -9.23
CA GLY A 35 15.23 3.07 -8.38
C GLY A 35 15.64 2.21 -7.17
N SER A 36 14.67 1.64 -6.46
CA SER A 36 14.92 0.73 -5.33
C SER A 36 15.65 -0.54 -5.78
N TYR A 37 15.23 -1.13 -6.91
CA TYR A 37 15.89 -2.30 -7.48
C TYR A 37 17.34 -2.01 -7.83
N TYR A 38 17.60 -0.88 -8.50
CA TYR A 38 18.95 -0.47 -8.84
C TYR A 38 19.84 -0.28 -7.60
N ALA A 39 19.29 0.39 -6.56
CA ALA A 39 20.01 0.60 -5.30
C ALA A 39 20.37 -0.74 -4.62
N LEU A 40 19.42 -1.65 -4.46
CA LEU A 40 19.66 -2.95 -3.83
C LEU A 40 20.63 -3.83 -4.65
N ARG A 41 20.50 -3.79 -5.96
CA ARG A 41 21.32 -4.62 -6.87
C ARG A 41 22.75 -4.10 -6.99
N ARG A 42 22.96 -2.79 -7.12
CA ARG A 42 24.26 -2.18 -7.41
C ARG A 42 25.06 -1.82 -6.16
N ILE A 43 24.39 -1.36 -5.11
CA ILE A 43 25.08 -0.91 -3.89
C ILE A 43 25.28 -2.08 -2.92
N PHE A 44 24.25 -2.91 -2.72
CA PHE A 44 24.32 -4.03 -1.78
C PHE A 44 24.60 -5.38 -2.45
N HIS A 45 24.74 -5.41 -3.78
CA HIS A 45 25.08 -6.61 -4.56
C HIS A 45 24.14 -7.80 -4.30
N TRP A 46 22.85 -7.50 -4.01
CA TRP A 46 21.87 -8.55 -3.81
C TRP A 46 21.64 -9.34 -5.10
N ASP A 47 21.31 -10.61 -4.95
CA ASP A 47 20.89 -11.44 -6.07
C ASP A 47 19.64 -10.90 -6.75
N LEU A 48 19.46 -11.23 -8.01
CA LEU A 48 18.41 -10.67 -8.86
C LEU A 48 16.99 -10.89 -8.28
N PRO A 49 16.58 -12.13 -7.88
CA PRO A 49 15.25 -12.33 -7.34
C PRO A 49 15.03 -11.59 -6.02
N THR A 50 15.99 -11.60 -5.09
CA THR A 50 15.86 -10.90 -3.81
C THR A 50 15.72 -9.38 -4.00
N ALA A 51 16.58 -8.76 -4.83
CA ALA A 51 16.51 -7.34 -5.12
C ALA A 51 15.19 -6.96 -5.82
N PHE A 52 14.71 -7.79 -6.75
CA PHE A 52 13.45 -7.57 -7.45
C PHE A 52 12.24 -7.55 -6.49
N TRP A 53 12.09 -8.59 -5.68
CA TRP A 53 10.96 -8.70 -4.77
C TRP A 53 11.02 -7.70 -3.61
N ALA A 54 12.20 -7.40 -3.09
CA ALA A 54 12.38 -6.41 -2.02
C ALA A 54 12.04 -4.98 -2.48
N SER A 55 12.31 -4.64 -3.74
CA SER A 55 12.05 -3.29 -4.28
C SER A 55 10.59 -3.02 -4.61
N SER A 56 9.71 -4.03 -4.63
CA SER A 56 8.30 -3.85 -4.94
C SER A 56 7.60 -2.89 -3.97
N PRO A 57 6.96 -1.80 -4.45
CA PRO A 57 6.35 -0.79 -3.57
C PRO A 57 4.94 -1.17 -3.11
N GLY A 58 4.78 -2.18 -2.27
CA GLY A 58 3.48 -2.62 -1.74
C GLY A 58 3.15 -4.07 -2.09
N ALA A 59 1.88 -4.46 -1.89
CA ALA A 59 1.37 -5.82 -2.13
C ALA A 59 2.13 -6.92 -1.35
N LEU A 60 2.47 -6.66 -0.09
CA LEU A 60 3.30 -7.53 0.76
C LEU A 60 2.92 -9.02 0.67
N GLY A 61 1.62 -9.35 0.74
CA GLY A 61 1.19 -10.75 0.69
C GLY A 61 1.50 -11.44 -0.64
N ILE A 62 1.36 -10.74 -1.77
CA ILE A 62 1.69 -11.26 -3.10
C ILE A 62 3.20 -11.39 -3.25
N VAL A 63 3.92 -10.36 -2.84
CA VAL A 63 5.38 -10.31 -2.91
C VAL A 63 6.00 -11.45 -2.13
N LEU A 64 5.56 -11.71 -0.89
CA LEU A 64 6.08 -12.80 -0.07
C LEU A 64 5.77 -14.19 -0.66
N ALA A 65 4.53 -14.39 -1.14
CA ALA A 65 4.14 -15.66 -1.75
C ALA A 65 4.97 -15.98 -3.01
N MET A 66 5.22 -14.98 -3.85
CA MET A 66 5.95 -15.16 -5.10
C MET A 66 7.48 -15.16 -4.90
N SER A 67 8.00 -14.38 -3.96
CA SER A 67 9.44 -14.34 -3.66
C SER A 67 9.97 -15.71 -3.22
N SER A 68 9.17 -16.43 -2.41
CA SER A 68 9.52 -17.78 -1.97
C SER A 68 9.60 -18.77 -3.15
N GLN A 69 8.70 -18.66 -4.13
CA GLN A 69 8.70 -19.51 -5.34
C GLN A 69 9.83 -19.15 -6.30
N ALA A 70 10.23 -17.89 -6.33
CA ALA A 70 11.30 -17.39 -7.20
C ALA A 70 12.73 -17.64 -6.62
N GLY A 71 12.86 -18.29 -5.45
CA GLY A 71 14.16 -18.55 -4.82
C GLY A 71 14.82 -17.29 -4.23
N ALA A 72 14.03 -16.26 -3.91
CA ALA A 72 14.52 -15.07 -3.24
C ALA A 72 14.71 -15.32 -1.73
N ASP A 73 15.58 -14.55 -1.09
CA ASP A 73 15.71 -14.51 0.36
C ASP A 73 14.49 -13.81 0.97
N VAL A 74 13.50 -14.62 1.37
CA VAL A 74 12.22 -14.14 1.90
C VAL A 74 12.42 -13.29 3.15
N THR A 75 13.42 -13.55 3.98
CA THR A 75 13.73 -12.77 5.18
C THR A 75 14.13 -11.34 4.80
N LYS A 76 15.05 -11.18 3.86
CA LYS A 76 15.45 -9.87 3.36
C LYS A 76 14.28 -9.13 2.73
N VAL A 77 13.49 -9.79 1.88
CA VAL A 77 12.30 -9.21 1.26
C VAL A 77 11.32 -8.73 2.32
N THR A 78 11.04 -9.56 3.32
CA THR A 78 10.09 -9.23 4.40
C THR A 78 10.56 -8.02 5.21
N ILE A 79 11.81 -8.02 5.66
CA ILE A 79 12.35 -6.95 6.50
C ILE A 79 12.34 -5.60 5.75
N VAL A 80 12.80 -5.58 4.49
CA VAL A 80 12.77 -4.34 3.69
C VAL A 80 11.35 -3.80 3.53
N GLN A 81 10.40 -4.66 3.25
CA GLN A 81 8.99 -4.29 3.09
C GLN A 81 8.38 -3.76 4.40
N LEU A 82 8.64 -4.44 5.54
CA LEU A 82 8.12 -4.05 6.84
C LEU A 82 8.74 -2.75 7.35
N LEU A 83 10.07 -2.61 7.27
CA LEU A 83 10.76 -1.40 7.68
C LEU A 83 10.30 -0.19 6.85
N ARG A 84 10.02 -0.39 5.56
CA ARG A 84 9.46 0.66 4.73
C ARG A 84 8.08 1.11 5.21
N VAL A 85 7.17 0.17 5.50
CA VAL A 85 5.84 0.49 6.01
C VAL A 85 5.94 1.22 7.35
N LEU A 86 6.75 0.70 8.27
CA LEU A 86 6.95 1.29 9.59
C LEU A 86 7.52 2.72 9.50
N ALA A 87 8.56 2.92 8.70
CA ALA A 87 9.19 4.22 8.55
C ALA A 87 8.27 5.26 7.90
N VAL A 88 7.48 4.87 6.89
CA VAL A 88 6.48 5.76 6.29
C VAL A 88 5.41 6.14 7.31
N MET A 89 4.94 5.21 8.13
CA MET A 89 3.96 5.48 9.18
C MET A 89 4.46 6.48 10.23
N ILE A 90 5.75 6.41 10.57
CA ILE A 90 6.37 7.33 11.54
C ILE A 90 6.67 8.70 10.88
N ALA A 91 7.21 8.69 9.67
CA ALA A 91 7.66 9.92 9.01
C ALA A 91 6.50 10.77 8.45
N LEU A 92 5.45 10.13 7.95
CA LEU A 92 4.41 10.82 7.21
C LEU A 92 3.64 11.87 8.03
N PRO A 93 3.21 11.62 9.29
CA PRO A 93 2.59 12.63 10.12
C PRO A 93 3.51 13.83 10.40
N SER A 94 4.81 13.59 10.51
CA SER A 94 5.81 14.65 10.74
C SER A 94 6.02 15.53 9.51
N ILE A 95 5.89 14.96 8.31
CA ILE A 95 6.07 15.68 7.03
C ILE A 95 4.82 16.51 6.69
N VAL A 96 3.65 15.91 6.91
CA VAL A 96 2.37 16.55 6.55
C VAL A 96 1.97 17.62 7.57
N GLY A 97 2.44 17.50 8.80
CA GLY A 97 2.11 18.41 9.90
C GLY A 97 0.76 18.11 10.56
N PRO A 98 0.49 18.75 11.71
CA PRO A 98 -0.77 18.56 12.41
C PRO A 98 -1.90 19.22 11.64
N THR A 99 -2.74 18.45 11.00
CA THR A 99 -4.05 18.86 10.53
C THR A 99 -5.04 18.74 11.69
N LYS A 100 -6.12 19.52 11.67
CA LYS A 100 -7.13 19.52 12.73
C LYS A 100 -7.69 18.11 12.90
N ALA A 101 -7.13 17.35 13.83
CA ALA A 101 -7.70 16.06 14.22
C ALA A 101 -9.13 16.33 14.74
N ALA A 102 -10.10 15.76 14.07
CA ALA A 102 -11.49 15.87 14.50
C ALA A 102 -11.67 15.05 15.80
N THR A 103 -11.54 15.70 16.93
CA THR A 103 -11.93 15.15 18.23
C THR A 103 -13.45 15.26 18.38
N ILE A 104 -14.18 14.35 17.76
CA ILE A 104 -15.62 14.26 17.94
C ILE A 104 -15.88 12.96 18.69
N LEU A 105 -16.29 13.07 19.96
CA LEU A 105 -16.89 11.98 20.70
C LEU A 105 -18.24 11.64 20.05
N PRO A 106 -18.48 10.42 19.58
CA PRO A 106 -19.70 10.07 18.91
C PRO A 106 -20.86 10.02 19.91
N SER A 107 -22.03 10.49 19.49
CA SER A 107 -23.26 10.28 20.24
C SER A 107 -23.62 8.79 20.28
N SER A 108 -24.32 8.34 21.30
CA SER A 108 -24.73 6.93 21.46
C SER A 108 -25.55 6.38 20.27
N ARG A 109 -26.33 7.23 19.61
CA ARG A 109 -27.05 6.86 18.38
C ARG A 109 -26.12 6.57 17.20
N LEU A 110 -25.06 7.36 17.05
CA LEU A 110 -24.07 7.19 16.00
C LEU A 110 -23.26 5.90 16.19
N LEU A 111 -23.00 5.48 17.43
CA LEU A 111 -22.36 4.20 17.74
C LEU A 111 -23.21 3.00 17.30
N GLY A 112 -24.52 3.03 17.53
CA GLY A 112 -25.45 1.96 17.12
C GLY A 112 -25.51 1.79 15.59
N ILE A 113 -25.63 2.87 14.85
CA ILE A 113 -25.63 2.86 13.38
C ILE A 113 -24.27 2.39 12.86
N GLY A 114 -23.16 2.86 13.45
CA GLY A 114 -21.82 2.42 13.11
C GLY A 114 -21.62 0.92 13.27
N LEU A 115 -22.14 0.34 14.35
CA LEU A 115 -22.09 -1.10 14.59
C LEU A 115 -22.89 -1.88 13.55
N LEU A 116 -24.11 -1.42 13.19
CA LEU A 116 -24.92 -2.06 12.15
C LEU A 116 -24.18 -2.04 10.79
N VAL A 117 -23.66 -0.91 10.37
CA VAL A 117 -22.90 -0.81 9.11
C VAL A 117 -21.65 -1.67 9.16
N PHE A 118 -20.99 -1.78 10.32
CA PHE A 118 -19.87 -2.70 10.51
C PHE A 118 -20.29 -4.17 10.30
N LEU A 119 -21.39 -4.59 10.91
CA LEU A 119 -21.90 -5.96 10.78
C LEU A 119 -22.33 -6.26 9.33
N PHE A 120 -23.00 -5.34 8.65
CA PHE A 120 -23.35 -5.49 7.24
C PHE A 120 -22.12 -5.53 6.34
N SER A 121 -21.11 -4.71 6.60
CA SER A 121 -19.84 -4.73 5.87
C SER A 121 -19.09 -6.04 6.08
N LEU A 122 -19.10 -6.56 7.30
CA LEU A 122 -18.50 -7.85 7.62
C LEU A 122 -19.23 -8.99 6.91
N ALA A 123 -20.56 -9.01 6.98
CA ALA A 123 -21.39 -10.01 6.30
C ALA A 123 -21.20 -9.99 4.78
N GLY A 124 -21.20 -8.79 4.19
CA GLY A 124 -20.91 -8.59 2.75
C GLY A 124 -19.51 -9.02 2.36
N GLY A 125 -18.49 -8.73 3.17
CA GLY A 125 -17.12 -9.18 2.96
C GLY A 125 -17.01 -10.71 3.02
N LEU A 126 -17.67 -11.35 3.98
CA LEU A 126 -17.74 -12.82 4.08
C LEU A 126 -18.49 -13.44 2.89
N ALA A 127 -19.54 -12.80 2.39
CA ALA A 127 -20.25 -13.23 1.19
C ALA A 127 -19.39 -13.10 -0.07
N LEU A 128 -18.68 -11.97 -0.25
CA LEU A 128 -17.75 -11.74 -1.36
C LEU A 128 -16.56 -12.71 -1.34
N ARG A 129 -16.14 -13.15 -0.16
CA ARG A 129 -15.11 -14.19 -0.01
C ARG A 129 -15.50 -15.53 -0.68
N ARG A 130 -16.78 -15.84 -0.80
CA ARG A 130 -17.26 -17.03 -1.53
C ARG A 130 -16.97 -16.94 -3.04
N LEU A 131 -16.76 -15.75 -3.58
CA LEU A 131 -16.23 -15.57 -4.94
C LEU A 131 -14.72 -15.90 -4.90
N ARG A 132 -14.35 -17.05 -5.45
CA ARG A 132 -12.96 -17.60 -5.46
C ARG A 132 -11.89 -16.66 -6.06
N TRP A 133 -12.30 -15.56 -6.65
CA TRP A 133 -11.44 -14.59 -7.36
C TRP A 133 -10.99 -13.41 -6.48
N ILE A 134 -11.63 -13.17 -5.34
CA ILE A 134 -11.32 -12.01 -4.49
C ILE A 134 -10.69 -12.49 -3.19
N LYS A 135 -9.44 -12.06 -2.93
CA LYS A 135 -8.72 -12.37 -1.69
C LYS A 135 -9.36 -11.66 -0.49
N GLU A 136 -9.29 -12.27 0.69
CA GLU A 136 -9.96 -11.80 1.92
C GLU A 136 -9.82 -10.30 2.23
N PRO A 137 -8.61 -9.70 2.24
CA PRO A 137 -8.48 -8.28 2.58
C PRO A 137 -9.20 -7.36 1.60
N THR A 138 -9.14 -7.71 0.31
CA THR A 138 -9.79 -6.94 -0.77
C THR A 138 -11.31 -7.04 -0.71
N ALA A 139 -11.85 -8.24 -0.40
CA ALA A 139 -13.28 -8.44 -0.23
C ALA A 139 -13.85 -7.59 0.92
N MET A 140 -13.17 -7.56 2.07
CA MET A 140 -13.57 -6.76 3.23
C MET A 140 -13.52 -5.25 2.94
N LEU A 141 -12.50 -4.80 2.22
CA LEU A 141 -12.35 -3.40 1.83
C LEU A 141 -13.49 -2.96 0.90
N PHE A 142 -13.75 -3.71 -0.18
CA PHE A 142 -14.82 -3.39 -1.11
C PHE A 142 -16.20 -3.45 -0.46
N SER A 143 -16.47 -4.47 0.35
CA SER A 143 -17.72 -4.56 1.10
C SER A 143 -17.91 -3.34 2.00
N GLY A 144 -16.88 -2.93 2.74
CA GLY A 144 -16.94 -1.76 3.60
C GLY A 144 -17.24 -0.47 2.85
N ILE A 145 -16.62 -0.27 1.69
CA ILE A 145 -16.87 0.91 0.84
C ILE A 145 -18.31 0.88 0.29
N ILE A 146 -18.74 -0.22 -0.30
CA ILE A 146 -20.06 -0.35 -0.94
C ILE A 146 -21.17 -0.18 0.08
N VAL A 147 -21.13 -0.93 1.19
CA VAL A 147 -22.16 -0.84 2.24
C VAL A 147 -22.23 0.56 2.82
N SER A 148 -21.08 1.16 3.13
CA SER A 148 -21.04 2.53 3.66
C SER A 148 -21.55 3.56 2.66
N CYS A 149 -21.23 3.44 1.38
CA CYS A 149 -21.73 4.29 0.32
C CYS A 149 -23.25 4.19 0.21
N ILE A 150 -23.81 2.97 0.15
CA ILE A 150 -25.26 2.74 0.08
C ILE A 150 -25.98 3.36 1.29
N VAL A 151 -25.47 3.13 2.49
CA VAL A 151 -26.10 3.65 3.71
C VAL A 151 -26.11 5.18 3.73
N HIS A 152 -25.00 5.82 3.35
CA HIS A 152 -24.93 7.30 3.33
C HIS A 152 -25.78 7.93 2.23
N THR A 153 -25.85 7.31 1.04
CA THR A 153 -26.65 7.85 -0.07
C THR A 153 -28.15 7.69 0.14
N HIS A 154 -28.60 6.58 0.77
CA HIS A 154 -30.03 6.31 0.96
C HIS A 154 -30.59 6.88 2.26
N PHE A 155 -29.79 6.92 3.32
CA PHE A 155 -30.30 7.33 4.64
C PHE A 155 -29.85 8.73 5.05
N SER A 156 -29.12 9.47 4.20
CA SER A 156 -28.64 10.84 4.45
C SER A 156 -28.09 11.03 5.87
N LEU A 157 -27.33 10.06 6.34
CA LEU A 157 -26.78 10.04 7.70
C LEU A 157 -25.56 10.96 7.76
N ASP A 158 -25.80 12.23 8.05
CA ASP A 158 -24.77 13.21 8.32
C ASP A 158 -24.13 12.94 9.69
N GLY A 159 -23.00 12.25 9.71
CA GLY A 159 -22.29 12.01 10.96
C GLY A 159 -20.97 11.25 10.77
N ASN A 160 -19.94 11.73 11.43
CA ASN A 160 -18.59 11.12 11.48
C ASN A 160 -18.52 9.95 12.49
N TRP A 161 -19.53 9.07 12.51
CA TRP A 161 -19.53 7.89 13.39
C TRP A 161 -18.34 6.95 13.13
N GLY A 162 -17.74 7.04 11.93
CA GLY A 162 -16.51 6.32 11.59
C GLY A 162 -15.29 6.71 12.41
N ASP A 163 -15.24 7.95 12.90
CA ASP A 163 -14.09 8.50 13.62
C ASP A 163 -13.86 7.78 14.97
N ALA A 164 -14.92 7.32 15.65
CA ALA A 164 -14.79 6.52 16.87
C ALA A 164 -14.11 5.16 16.69
N LEU A 165 -14.23 4.59 15.50
CA LEU A 165 -13.63 3.28 15.18
C LEU A 165 -12.21 3.41 14.60
N ILE A 166 -11.76 4.62 14.27
CA ILE A 166 -10.45 4.84 13.66
C ILE A 166 -9.33 4.46 14.64
N ALA A 167 -9.39 4.94 15.89
CA ALA A 167 -8.34 4.65 16.86
C ALA A 167 -8.18 3.14 17.15
N PRO A 168 -9.24 2.36 17.47
CA PRO A 168 -9.11 0.92 17.63
C PRO A 168 -8.70 0.22 16.33
N ALA A 169 -9.17 0.66 15.17
CA ALA A 169 -8.73 0.11 13.88
C ALA A 169 -7.23 0.35 13.64
N CYS A 170 -6.71 1.53 13.97
CA CYS A 170 -5.28 1.83 13.88
C CYS A 170 -4.45 0.95 14.82
N ILE A 171 -4.94 0.67 16.04
CA ILE A 171 -4.27 -0.25 16.98
C ILE A 171 -4.19 -1.66 16.38
N VAL A 172 -5.28 -2.17 15.80
CA VAL A 172 -5.31 -3.49 15.16
C VAL A 172 -4.37 -3.55 13.96
N ILE A 173 -4.37 -2.53 13.10
CA ILE A 173 -3.46 -2.44 11.93
C ILE A 173 -2.01 -2.42 12.39
N SER A 174 -1.68 -1.58 13.38
CA SER A 174 -0.31 -1.46 13.92
C SER A 174 0.15 -2.77 14.57
N SER A 175 -0.74 -3.45 15.31
CA SER A 175 -0.45 -4.76 15.91
C SER A 175 -0.19 -5.83 14.85
N ASN A 176 -0.96 -5.82 13.75
CA ASN A 176 -0.74 -6.72 12.61
C ASN A 176 0.62 -6.47 11.94
N VAL A 177 1.01 -5.20 11.76
CA VAL A 177 2.34 -4.87 11.25
C VAL A 177 3.43 -5.31 12.22
N GLY A 178 3.26 -5.02 13.52
CA GLY A 178 4.21 -5.41 14.57
C GLY A 178 4.40 -6.92 14.68
N SER A 179 3.31 -7.70 14.59
CA SER A 179 3.37 -9.17 14.70
C SER A 179 4.22 -9.82 13.59
N ARG A 180 4.39 -9.17 12.46
CA ARG A 180 5.21 -9.66 11.34
C ARG A 180 6.71 -9.62 11.62
N PHE A 181 7.16 -8.88 12.65
CA PHE A 181 8.53 -8.90 13.15
C PHE A 181 8.79 -10.06 14.13
N SER A 182 7.74 -10.77 14.55
CA SER A 182 7.87 -11.93 15.43
C SER A 182 8.70 -13.03 14.76
N GLY A 183 9.69 -13.54 15.50
CA GLY A 183 10.59 -14.58 15.00
C GLY A 183 11.79 -14.10 14.18
N MET A 184 11.93 -12.79 13.95
CA MET A 184 13.11 -12.23 13.27
C MET A 184 14.27 -12.05 14.27
N GLY A 185 15.47 -12.47 13.87
CA GLY A 185 16.68 -12.28 14.67
C GLY A 185 17.10 -10.80 14.73
N TRP A 186 17.56 -10.35 15.89
CA TRP A 186 18.06 -8.97 16.04
C TRP A 186 19.21 -8.67 15.07
N ARG A 187 20.07 -9.65 14.81
CA ARG A 187 21.20 -9.51 13.88
C ARG A 187 20.73 -9.27 12.45
N ASP A 188 19.69 -9.99 12.02
CA ASP A 188 19.10 -9.82 10.68
C ASP A 188 18.49 -8.42 10.52
N LEU A 189 17.80 -7.94 11.56
CA LEU A 189 17.24 -6.59 11.55
C LEU A 189 18.33 -5.54 11.41
N VAL A 190 19.40 -5.61 12.22
CA VAL A 190 20.50 -4.64 12.19
C VAL A 190 21.22 -4.64 10.84
N GLN A 191 21.52 -5.81 10.27
CA GLN A 191 22.19 -5.92 8.97
C GLN A 191 21.35 -5.36 7.82
N LEU A 192 20.03 -5.44 7.93
CA LEU A 192 19.10 -5.02 6.88
C LEU A 192 18.56 -3.58 7.06
N ILE A 193 18.91 -2.90 8.16
CA ILE A 193 18.52 -1.48 8.36
C ILE A 193 19.05 -0.61 7.22
N LEU A 194 20.32 -0.71 6.88
CA LEU A 194 20.95 0.15 5.87
C LEU A 194 20.37 -0.07 4.46
N PRO A 195 20.28 -1.33 3.93
CA PRO A 195 19.61 -1.58 2.66
C PRO A 195 18.15 -1.11 2.63
N SER A 196 17.41 -1.35 3.72
CA SER A 196 16.01 -0.97 3.84
C SER A 196 15.84 0.55 3.84
N THR A 197 16.66 1.26 4.61
CA THR A 197 16.62 2.72 4.71
C THR A 197 16.99 3.37 3.37
N LEU A 198 18.00 2.86 2.68
CA LEU A 198 18.35 3.39 1.34
C LEU A 198 17.23 3.12 0.33
N SER A 199 16.68 1.91 0.30
CA SER A 199 15.54 1.59 -0.58
C SER A 199 14.32 2.48 -0.29
N LEU A 200 14.02 2.72 0.99
CA LEU A 200 12.97 3.63 1.42
C LEU A 200 13.27 5.07 0.99
N PHE A 201 14.49 5.55 1.24
CA PHE A 201 14.88 6.91 0.87
C PHE A 201 14.72 7.15 -0.64
N VAL A 202 15.21 6.23 -1.47
CA VAL A 202 15.06 6.30 -2.93
C VAL A 202 13.60 6.30 -3.33
N ALA A 203 12.79 5.38 -2.78
CA ALA A 203 11.36 5.31 -3.08
C ALA A 203 10.62 6.59 -2.66
N THR A 204 10.90 7.11 -1.45
CA THR A 204 10.26 8.32 -0.95
C THR A 204 10.70 9.57 -1.71
N ALA A 205 11.97 9.69 -2.08
CA ALA A 205 12.47 10.79 -2.92
C ALA A 205 11.77 10.82 -4.29
N ILE A 206 11.62 9.66 -4.92
CA ILE A 206 10.91 9.53 -6.20
C ILE A 206 9.41 9.84 -6.03
N ALA A 207 8.78 9.33 -4.96
CA ALA A 207 7.38 9.64 -4.66
C ALA A 207 7.16 11.14 -4.43
N THR A 208 8.07 11.81 -3.70
CA THR A 208 8.03 13.25 -3.46
C THR A 208 8.21 14.02 -4.77
N ALA A 209 9.18 13.66 -5.60
CA ALA A 209 9.39 14.30 -6.90
C ALA A 209 8.17 14.12 -7.82
N GLY A 210 7.59 12.92 -7.89
CA GLY A 210 6.39 12.65 -8.67
C GLY A 210 5.17 13.40 -8.15
N SER A 211 5.01 13.51 -6.82
CA SER A 211 3.91 14.26 -6.21
C SER A 211 4.05 15.77 -6.46
N LEU A 212 5.25 16.33 -6.38
CA LEU A 212 5.50 17.74 -6.69
C LEU A 212 5.23 18.03 -8.18
N ALA A 213 5.72 17.18 -9.07
CA ALA A 213 5.45 17.32 -10.50
C ALA A 213 3.95 17.31 -10.81
N LEU A 214 3.20 16.40 -10.20
CA LEU A 214 1.75 16.34 -10.39
C LEU A 214 1.06 17.57 -9.79
N THR A 215 1.46 18.03 -8.62
CA THR A 215 0.91 19.24 -7.97
C THR A 215 1.03 20.46 -8.87
N LEU A 216 2.18 20.64 -9.52
CA LEU A 216 2.42 21.76 -10.43
C LEU A 216 1.49 21.75 -11.66
N VAL A 217 1.07 20.55 -12.11
CA VAL A 217 0.22 20.41 -13.29
C VAL A 217 -1.27 20.39 -12.93
N SER A 218 -1.63 19.77 -11.80
CA SER A 218 -3.03 19.54 -11.42
C SER A 218 -3.61 20.59 -10.46
N GLY A 219 -2.76 21.38 -9.79
CA GLY A 219 -3.19 22.33 -8.75
C GLY A 219 -3.68 21.67 -7.44
N LEU A 220 -3.57 20.34 -7.33
CA LEU A 220 -3.92 19.62 -6.10
C LEU A 220 -2.92 19.93 -4.99
N HIS A 221 -3.37 19.85 -3.73
CA HIS A 221 -2.49 20.09 -2.60
C HIS A 221 -1.39 19.03 -2.50
N TRP A 222 -0.12 19.43 -2.41
CA TRP A 222 1.03 18.54 -2.47
C TRP A 222 1.01 17.41 -1.44
N SER A 223 0.56 17.70 -0.21
CA SER A 223 0.50 16.70 0.86
C SER A 223 -0.50 15.58 0.58
N GLN A 224 -1.62 15.91 -0.06
CA GLN A 224 -2.62 14.93 -0.48
C GLN A 224 -2.07 14.02 -1.58
N VAL A 225 -1.39 14.58 -2.57
CA VAL A 225 -0.75 13.81 -3.65
C VAL A 225 0.40 12.97 -3.10
N LEU A 226 1.19 13.51 -2.19
CA LEU A 226 2.28 12.78 -1.52
C LEU A 226 1.73 11.57 -0.75
N MET A 227 0.63 11.74 -0.02
CA MET A 227 -0.04 10.66 0.72
C MET A 227 -0.52 9.55 -0.22
N ALA A 228 -1.08 9.94 -1.37
CA ALA A 228 -1.54 8.97 -2.38
C ALA A 228 -0.37 8.23 -3.06
N PHE A 229 0.78 8.86 -3.23
CA PHE A 229 1.96 8.31 -3.91
C PHE A 229 2.95 7.62 -2.94
N ALA A 230 2.82 7.85 -1.64
CA ALA A 230 3.76 7.34 -0.64
C ALA A 230 3.92 5.81 -0.70
N PRO A 231 5.15 5.30 -0.60
CA PRO A 231 5.43 3.87 -0.61
C PRO A 231 5.09 3.26 0.75
N GLY A 232 3.86 2.79 0.96
CA GLY A 232 3.40 2.22 2.24
C GLY A 232 2.36 1.13 2.09
N GLY A 233 1.84 0.66 3.21
CA GLY A 233 0.70 -0.24 3.26
C GLY A 233 -0.61 0.52 3.00
N LEU A 234 -1.50 -0.08 2.22
CA LEU A 234 -2.80 0.51 1.86
C LEU A 234 -3.58 0.94 3.11
N ASP A 235 -3.77 0.02 4.05
CA ASP A 235 -4.57 0.26 5.26
C ASP A 235 -3.99 1.39 6.12
N ALA A 236 -2.67 1.40 6.25
CA ALA A 236 -1.93 2.35 7.04
C ALA A 236 -2.00 3.77 6.46
N LEU A 237 -1.87 3.92 5.15
CA LEU A 237 -1.93 5.22 4.48
C LEU A 237 -3.35 5.79 4.46
N ILE A 238 -4.37 4.95 4.29
CA ILE A 238 -5.75 5.39 4.39
C ILE A 238 -6.08 5.84 5.81
N ALA A 239 -5.67 5.07 6.83
CA ALA A 239 -5.87 5.46 8.23
C ALA A 239 -5.16 6.79 8.54
N ALA A 240 -3.93 6.97 8.06
CA ALA A 240 -3.19 8.22 8.22
C ALA A 240 -3.90 9.40 7.50
N ALA A 241 -4.40 9.19 6.28
CA ALA A 241 -5.15 10.23 5.56
C ALA A 241 -6.40 10.69 6.33
N ILE A 242 -7.12 9.76 6.95
CA ILE A 242 -8.28 10.08 7.77
C ILE A 242 -7.87 10.87 9.02
N LEU A 243 -6.85 10.39 9.74
CA LEU A 243 -6.34 11.05 10.96
C LEU A 243 -5.83 12.46 10.68
N LEU A 244 -5.23 12.68 9.51
CA LEU A 244 -4.70 13.96 9.09
C LEU A 244 -5.75 14.85 8.38
N GLY A 245 -7.03 14.44 8.35
CA GLY A 245 -8.13 15.23 7.76
C GLY A 245 -8.01 15.42 6.25
N MET A 246 -7.30 14.53 5.55
CA MET A 246 -7.14 14.57 4.10
C MET A 246 -8.27 13.86 3.37
N ASP A 247 -8.40 14.10 2.07
CA ASP A 247 -9.34 13.36 1.23
C ASP A 247 -8.93 11.88 1.15
N SER A 248 -9.54 11.08 2.03
CA SER A 248 -9.28 9.66 2.14
C SER A 248 -9.75 8.87 0.92
N LEU A 249 -10.74 9.38 0.16
CA LEU A 249 -11.21 8.75 -1.07
C LEU A 249 -10.13 8.86 -2.17
N TYR A 250 -9.55 10.03 -2.34
CA TYR A 250 -8.43 10.23 -3.27
C TYR A 250 -7.28 9.29 -2.95
N VAL A 251 -6.84 9.26 -1.70
CA VAL A 251 -5.73 8.39 -1.27
C VAL A 251 -6.09 6.91 -1.47
N ALA A 252 -7.29 6.49 -1.06
CA ALA A 252 -7.73 5.10 -1.19
C ALA A 252 -7.78 4.65 -2.66
N THR A 253 -8.33 5.48 -3.55
CA THR A 253 -8.43 5.17 -4.99
C THR A 253 -7.06 4.92 -5.60
N HIS A 254 -6.08 5.80 -5.32
CA HIS A 254 -4.72 5.65 -5.81
C HIS A 254 -4.03 4.41 -5.22
N GLN A 255 -4.20 4.16 -3.92
CA GLN A 255 -3.62 3.00 -3.26
C GLN A 255 -4.20 1.67 -3.78
N VAL A 256 -5.52 1.62 -4.04
CA VAL A 256 -6.18 0.44 -4.63
C VAL A 256 -5.71 0.22 -6.06
N LEU A 257 -5.64 1.28 -6.88
CA LEU A 257 -5.11 1.16 -8.25
C LEU A 257 -3.67 0.64 -8.23
N ARG A 258 -2.81 1.17 -7.34
CA ARG A 258 -1.44 0.66 -7.17
C ARG A 258 -1.43 -0.84 -6.84
N LEU A 259 -2.31 -1.28 -5.94
CA LEU A 259 -2.42 -2.69 -5.57
C LEU A 259 -2.82 -3.55 -6.78
N ILE A 260 -3.80 -3.11 -7.56
CA ILE A 260 -4.25 -3.80 -8.78
C ILE A 260 -3.11 -3.86 -9.81
N LEU A 261 -2.46 -2.73 -10.08
CA LEU A 261 -1.33 -2.66 -11.02
C LEU A 261 -0.20 -3.62 -10.61
N LEU A 262 0.19 -3.62 -9.34
CA LEU A 262 1.25 -4.50 -8.86
C LEU A 262 0.81 -5.97 -8.85
N SER A 263 -0.47 -6.26 -8.58
CA SER A 263 -1.00 -7.63 -8.63
C SER A 263 -0.95 -8.25 -10.03
N VAL A 264 -1.02 -7.42 -11.07
CA VAL A 264 -0.91 -7.85 -12.47
C VAL A 264 0.54 -7.77 -12.96
N ALA A 265 1.21 -6.66 -12.69
CA ALA A 265 2.55 -6.40 -13.21
C ALA A 265 3.63 -7.31 -12.60
N LEU A 266 3.55 -7.60 -11.29
CA LEU A 266 4.58 -8.40 -10.62
C LEU A 266 4.65 -9.86 -11.13
N PRO A 267 3.53 -10.61 -11.29
CA PRO A 267 3.58 -11.96 -11.87
C PRO A 267 4.14 -11.96 -13.30
N VAL A 268 3.72 -11.01 -14.13
CA VAL A 268 4.23 -10.89 -15.51
C VAL A 268 5.71 -10.59 -15.55
N ALA A 269 6.16 -9.66 -14.72
CA ALA A 269 7.57 -9.32 -14.63
C ALA A 269 8.40 -10.49 -14.05
N ALA A 270 7.88 -11.22 -13.07
CA ALA A 270 8.54 -12.39 -12.51
C ALA A 270 8.76 -13.49 -13.57
N ASP A 271 7.73 -13.82 -14.37
CA ASP A 271 7.85 -14.81 -15.45
C ASP A 271 8.92 -14.39 -16.48
N PHE A 272 8.97 -13.10 -16.83
CA PHE A 272 10.01 -12.57 -17.71
C PHE A 272 11.42 -12.73 -17.13
N PHE A 273 11.60 -12.45 -15.82
CA PHE A 273 12.87 -12.60 -15.15
C PHE A 273 13.29 -14.06 -15.02
N GLU A 274 12.37 -14.97 -14.70
CA GLU A 274 12.67 -16.40 -14.63
C GLU A 274 13.15 -16.95 -15.96
N ARG A 275 12.50 -16.56 -17.05
CA ARG A 275 12.91 -16.95 -18.42
C ARG A 275 14.33 -16.48 -18.74
N ARG A 276 14.69 -15.24 -18.35
CA ARG A 276 16.05 -14.72 -18.52
C ARG A 276 17.07 -15.50 -17.69
N VAL A 277 16.79 -15.77 -16.42
CA VAL A 277 17.68 -16.53 -15.54
C VAL A 277 17.89 -17.95 -16.07
N ARG A 278 16.84 -18.60 -16.56
CA ARG A 278 16.95 -19.94 -17.19
C ARG A 278 17.76 -19.90 -18.47
N ALA A 279 17.56 -18.90 -19.32
CA ALA A 279 18.32 -18.72 -20.56
C ALA A 279 19.83 -18.49 -20.28
N GLU A 280 20.17 -17.66 -19.29
CA GLU A 280 21.56 -17.44 -18.87
C GLU A 280 22.22 -18.71 -18.31
N LYS A 281 21.51 -19.48 -17.48
CA LYS A 281 22.00 -20.77 -16.98
C LYS A 281 22.22 -21.78 -18.10
N SER A 282 21.31 -21.87 -19.05
CA SER A 282 21.42 -22.75 -20.21
C SER A 282 22.60 -22.35 -21.11
N ALA A 283 22.78 -21.04 -21.37
CA ALA A 283 23.90 -20.54 -22.16
C ALA A 283 25.26 -20.82 -21.52
N ARG A 284 25.36 -20.72 -20.18
CA ARG A 284 26.57 -21.06 -19.42
C ARG A 284 26.85 -22.56 -19.42
N ALA A 285 25.83 -23.39 -19.33
CA ALA A 285 25.97 -24.84 -19.40
C ALA A 285 26.48 -25.31 -20.78
N THR A 286 26.05 -24.65 -21.85
CA THR A 286 26.52 -24.93 -23.22
C THR A 286 27.91 -24.37 -23.52
N SER A 287 28.36 -23.33 -22.82
CA SER A 287 29.67 -22.72 -23.02
C SER A 287 30.84 -23.42 -22.25
N GLY A 288 30.56 -24.48 -21.48
CA GLY A 288 31.59 -25.31 -20.82
C GLY A 288 32.37 -24.60 -19.71
N VAL A 289 31.99 -23.40 -19.27
CA VAL A 289 32.67 -22.69 -18.18
C VAL A 289 32.16 -23.23 -16.85
N SER A 290 32.82 -24.27 -16.33
CA SER A 290 32.65 -24.71 -14.95
C SER A 290 33.28 -23.66 -14.03
N LEU A 291 32.51 -23.15 -13.08
CA LEU A 291 33.04 -22.39 -11.95
C LEU A 291 33.75 -23.40 -11.02
N THR A 292 35.08 -23.46 -11.08
CA THR A 292 35.94 -23.92 -9.98
C THR A 292 36.05 -22.79 -8.96
#